data_983a33a12e9c01c5b333350ebd528dea
#
_entry.id   983a33a12e9c01c5b333350ebd528dea
#
_cell.length_a   1.000
_cell.length_b   1.000
_cell.length_c   1.000
_cell.angle_alpha   90.00
_cell.angle_beta   90.00
_cell.angle_gamma   90.00
#
_symmetry.space_group_name_H-M   'P 1'
#
loop_
_entity.id
_entity.type
_entity.pdbx_description
1 polymer ?
#
loop_
_entity_poly.entity_id
_entity_poly.type
_entity_poly.pdbx_seq_one_letter_code
_entity_poly.pdbx_strand_id
1 'polypeptide(L)'
;MTTPPRGTAAPPTGDALEAPGPLLMLLETRAPWEAAAMVAASPWLARLPRGDGHPVVVFPGLGASDITTLPLRRFLRRRGYSPYAWNLGFNLGPRPGVLDNCRSLVQQAAHRHGERVSLIGWSLGGIYAREIAKEQPQHARCVITLGTPFAGHPRATNAWRFYQKVSGQVMHDEAMLEQLRMAPACPTTSIYSRSDGVVAWPCSLNPDAAHTENVEIQASHLGMGMNPLALYAIADRLAQDPASWRRFDIHGARRWFYKVPVRAPRPVVAAAA
;
A
#
# COMPACT_ATOMS: atom_id res chain seq x y z
N MET A 1 -32.03 17.77 -22.35
CA MET A 1 -31.14 18.48 -21.38
C MET A 1 -30.54 17.42 -20.44
N THR A 2 -29.36 16.97 -20.76
CA THR A 2 -28.61 15.98 -19.98
C THR A 2 -27.74 16.73 -18.98
N THR A 3 -28.02 16.58 -17.70
CA THR A 3 -27.20 17.12 -16.60
C THR A 3 -25.80 16.54 -16.67
N PRO A 4 -24.73 17.36 -16.65
CA PRO A 4 -23.38 16.83 -16.64
C PRO A 4 -23.10 16.08 -15.31
N PRO A 5 -22.24 15.05 -15.32
CA PRO A 5 -21.89 14.33 -14.10
C PRO A 5 -21.19 15.29 -13.14
N ARG A 6 -21.61 15.24 -11.85
CA ARG A 6 -20.97 16.03 -10.78
C ARG A 6 -19.47 15.74 -10.78
N GLY A 7 -18.69 16.75 -11.14
CA GLY A 7 -17.25 16.70 -11.10
C GLY A 7 -16.79 16.31 -9.70
N THR A 8 -16.03 15.25 -9.60
CA THR A 8 -15.28 14.91 -8.38
C THR A 8 -14.27 16.02 -8.19
N ALA A 9 -14.48 16.84 -7.15
CA ALA A 9 -13.51 17.86 -6.77
C ALA A 9 -12.13 17.20 -6.63
N ALA A 10 -11.09 17.88 -7.13
CA ALA A 10 -9.72 17.45 -6.94
C ALA A 10 -9.45 17.26 -5.44
N PRO A 11 -8.72 16.22 -5.05
CA PRO A 11 -8.39 16.02 -3.64
C PRO A 11 -7.58 17.23 -3.14
N PRO A 12 -7.80 17.66 -1.87
CA PRO A 12 -6.97 18.68 -1.27
C PRO A 12 -5.50 18.23 -1.29
N THR A 13 -4.61 19.14 -1.68
CA THR A 13 -3.17 18.87 -1.78
C THR A 13 -2.40 19.61 -0.69
N GLY A 14 -1.33 19.01 -0.18
CA GLY A 14 -0.36 19.67 0.69
C GLY A 14 -0.77 19.82 2.15
N ASP A 15 -0.37 20.93 2.76
CA ASP A 15 -0.47 21.22 4.21
C ASP A 15 -1.90 21.33 4.76
N ALA A 16 -2.91 21.35 3.88
CA ALA A 16 -4.32 21.44 4.25
C ALA A 16 -4.96 20.07 4.64
N LEU A 17 -4.20 18.97 4.56
CA LEU A 17 -4.74 17.66 4.92
C LEU A 17 -4.70 17.44 6.43
N GLU A 18 -5.88 17.23 7.01
CA GLU A 18 -6.03 16.87 8.42
C GLU A 18 -6.10 15.36 8.61
N ALA A 19 -5.71 14.90 9.82
CA ALA A 19 -5.90 13.50 10.21
C ALA A 19 -7.39 13.12 10.23
N PRO A 20 -7.72 11.83 10.01
CA PRO A 20 -9.10 11.36 10.07
C PRO A 20 -9.77 11.69 11.40
N GLY A 21 -11.04 12.12 11.32
CA GLY A 21 -11.80 12.51 12.50
C GLY A 21 -12.13 11.34 13.45
N PRO A 22 -12.61 11.64 14.68
CA PRO A 22 -12.84 10.64 15.73
C PRO A 22 -13.80 9.51 15.31
N LEU A 23 -14.80 9.83 14.48
CA LEU A 23 -15.74 8.82 13.99
C LEU A 23 -15.06 7.78 13.11
N LEU A 24 -14.17 8.19 12.22
CA LEU A 24 -13.40 7.25 11.38
C LEU A 24 -12.45 6.42 12.24
N MET A 25 -11.83 7.04 13.26
CA MET A 25 -10.98 6.32 14.21
C MET A 25 -11.78 5.27 15.00
N LEU A 26 -13.02 5.58 15.42
CA LEU A 26 -13.92 4.61 16.06
C LEU A 26 -14.26 3.46 15.10
N LEU A 27 -14.42 3.74 13.82
CA LEU A 27 -14.70 2.72 12.81
C LEU A 27 -13.55 1.74 12.56
N GLU A 28 -12.35 1.98 13.09
CA GLU A 28 -11.26 1.00 13.07
C GLU A 28 -11.58 -0.26 13.89
N THR A 29 -12.49 -0.17 14.86
CA THR A 29 -13.00 -1.32 15.64
C THR A 29 -13.70 -2.37 14.78
N ARG A 30 -13.99 -2.10 13.51
CA ARG A 30 -14.54 -3.08 12.55
C ARG A 30 -13.50 -4.05 11.97
N ALA A 31 -12.21 -3.87 12.22
CA ALA A 31 -11.15 -4.76 11.72
C ALA A 31 -11.41 -6.27 11.99
N PRO A 32 -11.95 -6.72 13.16
CA PRO A 32 -12.34 -8.11 13.37
C PRO A 32 -13.41 -8.62 12.40
N TRP A 33 -14.34 -7.76 11.98
CA TRP A 33 -15.35 -8.12 10.98
C TRP A 33 -14.76 -8.31 9.59
N GLU A 34 -13.71 -7.56 9.24
CA GLU A 34 -12.97 -7.74 8.00
C GLU A 34 -12.19 -9.07 8.01
N ALA A 35 -11.65 -9.45 9.17
CA ALA A 35 -11.05 -10.77 9.34
C ALA A 35 -12.08 -11.90 9.19
N ALA A 36 -13.28 -11.74 9.78
CA ALA A 36 -14.38 -12.69 9.60
C ALA A 36 -14.83 -12.77 8.13
N ALA A 37 -14.93 -11.62 7.45
CA ALA A 37 -15.25 -11.54 6.03
C ALA A 37 -14.21 -12.24 5.16
N MET A 38 -12.91 -12.15 5.48
CA MET A 38 -11.85 -12.93 4.82
C MET A 38 -12.10 -14.44 4.92
N VAL A 39 -12.48 -14.92 6.10
CA VAL A 39 -12.80 -16.34 6.31
C VAL A 39 -14.02 -16.74 5.49
N ALA A 40 -15.10 -15.96 5.54
CA ALA A 40 -16.34 -16.21 4.78
C ALA A 40 -16.10 -16.18 3.26
N ALA A 41 -15.25 -15.26 2.77
CA ALA A 41 -14.91 -15.13 1.36
C ALA A 41 -13.86 -16.15 0.89
N SER A 42 -13.32 -16.99 1.78
CA SER A 42 -12.23 -17.93 1.45
C SER A 42 -12.52 -18.85 0.26
N PRO A 43 -13.75 -19.39 0.04
CA PRO A 43 -14.04 -20.21 -1.14
C PRO A 43 -13.97 -19.42 -2.46
N TRP A 44 -14.37 -18.15 -2.43
CA TRP A 44 -14.28 -17.27 -3.58
C TRP A 44 -12.83 -16.82 -3.83
N LEU A 45 -12.10 -16.44 -2.77
CA LEU A 45 -10.68 -16.10 -2.84
C LEU A 45 -9.81 -17.28 -3.34
N ALA A 46 -10.24 -18.52 -3.08
CA ALA A 46 -9.57 -19.72 -3.59
C ALA A 46 -9.66 -19.89 -5.12
N ARG A 47 -10.61 -19.21 -5.80
CA ARG A 47 -10.78 -19.26 -7.26
C ARG A 47 -9.97 -18.20 -8.01
N LEU A 48 -9.30 -17.30 -7.28
CA LEU A 48 -8.45 -16.27 -7.89
C LEU A 48 -7.25 -16.92 -8.62
N PRO A 49 -6.63 -16.22 -9.58
CA PRO A 49 -5.48 -16.74 -10.31
C PRO A 49 -4.40 -17.27 -9.36
N ARG A 50 -3.78 -18.37 -9.73
CA ARG A 50 -2.61 -18.88 -9.03
C ARG A 50 -1.38 -18.06 -9.40
N GLY A 51 -0.49 -17.88 -8.44
CA GLY A 51 0.81 -17.28 -8.66
C GLY A 51 1.78 -18.24 -9.34
N ASP A 52 2.85 -17.68 -9.83
CA ASP A 52 3.96 -18.33 -10.53
C ASP A 52 5.10 -18.78 -9.59
N GLY A 53 4.93 -18.63 -8.28
CA GLY A 53 5.94 -19.01 -7.27
C GLY A 53 6.87 -17.85 -6.86
N HIS A 54 6.83 -16.70 -7.54
CA HIS A 54 7.77 -15.63 -7.27
C HIS A 54 7.74 -15.13 -5.81
N PRO A 55 8.86 -14.59 -5.30
CA PRO A 55 8.97 -14.12 -3.94
C PRO A 55 8.17 -12.83 -3.70
N VAL A 56 7.50 -12.76 -2.53
CA VAL A 56 6.74 -11.60 -2.09
C VAL A 56 7.17 -11.22 -0.67
N VAL A 57 7.80 -10.07 -0.49
CA VAL A 57 8.13 -9.56 0.86
C VAL A 57 6.99 -8.69 1.37
N VAL A 58 6.56 -8.94 2.63
CA VAL A 58 5.46 -8.20 3.27
C VAL A 58 5.97 -7.43 4.47
N PHE A 59 5.89 -6.10 4.41
CA PHE A 59 6.34 -5.18 5.45
C PHE A 59 5.16 -4.75 6.34
N PRO A 60 5.25 -4.90 7.69
CA PRO A 60 4.19 -4.52 8.62
C PRO A 60 4.13 -3.01 8.84
N GLY A 61 2.96 -2.52 9.30
CA GLY A 61 2.75 -1.13 9.70
C GLY A 61 3.48 -0.76 11.01
N LEU A 62 3.37 0.51 11.38
CA LEU A 62 3.93 1.04 12.64
C LEU A 62 3.31 0.34 13.84
N GLY A 63 4.13 -0.08 14.80
CA GLY A 63 3.69 -0.81 15.99
C GLY A 63 3.24 -2.25 15.73
N ALA A 64 3.27 -2.69 14.49
CA ALA A 64 2.89 -4.03 14.06
C ALA A 64 4.13 -4.95 13.91
N SER A 65 3.89 -6.25 13.79
CA SER A 65 4.93 -7.26 13.58
C SER A 65 4.49 -8.28 12.53
N ASP A 66 5.28 -9.30 12.32
CA ASP A 66 4.95 -10.39 11.40
C ASP A 66 3.64 -11.12 11.71
N ILE A 67 3.17 -11.05 12.96
CA ILE A 67 1.89 -11.64 13.37
C ILE A 67 0.74 -10.94 12.64
N THR A 68 0.78 -9.63 12.52
CA THR A 68 -0.28 -8.84 11.87
C THR A 68 -0.36 -9.10 10.36
N THR A 69 0.77 -9.42 9.72
CA THR A 69 0.82 -9.75 8.29
C THR A 69 0.61 -11.23 7.98
N LEU A 70 0.51 -12.08 9.02
CA LEU A 70 0.39 -13.53 8.87
C LEU A 70 -0.85 -13.96 8.06
N PRO A 71 -2.05 -13.37 8.24
CA PRO A 71 -3.21 -13.72 7.41
C PRO A 71 -2.97 -13.47 5.92
N LEU A 72 -2.42 -12.30 5.57
CA LEU A 72 -2.06 -11.95 4.20
C LEU A 72 -0.99 -12.92 3.64
N ARG A 73 0.08 -13.19 4.40
CA ARG A 73 1.13 -14.12 3.96
C ARG A 73 0.62 -15.55 3.79
N ARG A 74 -0.33 -16.01 4.64
CA ARG A 74 -1.00 -17.31 4.47
C ARG A 74 -1.85 -17.33 3.20
N PHE A 75 -2.58 -16.27 2.92
CA PHE A 75 -3.33 -16.12 1.68
C PHE A 75 -2.40 -16.22 0.46
N LEU A 76 -1.32 -15.44 0.42
CA LEU A 76 -0.34 -15.46 -0.67
C LEU A 76 0.27 -16.85 -0.89
N ARG A 77 0.64 -17.56 0.19
CA ARG A 77 1.15 -18.93 0.09
C ARG A 77 0.12 -19.89 -0.51
N ARG A 78 -1.15 -19.79 -0.10
CA ARG A 78 -2.24 -20.59 -0.67
C ARG A 78 -2.50 -20.24 -2.14
N ARG A 79 -2.16 -19.04 -2.57
CA ARG A 79 -2.23 -18.62 -3.99
C ARG A 79 -1.01 -19.05 -4.80
N GLY A 80 -0.01 -19.68 -4.19
CA GLY A 80 1.15 -20.22 -4.89
C GLY A 80 2.34 -19.27 -4.96
N TYR A 81 2.36 -18.18 -4.19
CA TYR A 81 3.52 -17.29 -4.05
C TYR A 81 4.46 -17.75 -2.94
N SER A 82 5.68 -17.22 -2.91
CA SER A 82 6.68 -17.45 -1.86
C SER A 82 6.76 -16.21 -0.93
N PRO A 83 5.84 -16.08 0.08
CA PRO A 83 5.81 -14.90 0.93
C PRO A 83 6.86 -14.95 2.02
N TYR A 84 7.58 -13.84 2.19
CA TYR A 84 8.57 -13.58 3.22
C TYR A 84 7.99 -12.62 4.28
N ALA A 85 8.29 -12.91 5.53
CA ALA A 85 8.12 -11.99 6.64
C ALA A 85 9.29 -11.00 6.70
N TRP A 86 9.12 -9.85 7.34
CA TRP A 86 10.22 -8.90 7.48
C TRP A 86 11.25 -9.30 8.57
N ASN A 87 10.85 -10.15 9.54
CA ASN A 87 11.70 -10.77 10.58
C ASN A 87 12.46 -9.80 11.51
N LEU A 88 11.98 -8.57 11.69
CA LEU A 88 12.63 -7.56 12.55
C LEU A 88 11.81 -7.22 13.81
N GLY A 89 10.84 -8.08 14.17
CA GLY A 89 9.99 -7.89 15.35
C GLY A 89 8.96 -6.77 15.15
N PHE A 90 8.81 -5.87 16.13
CA PHE A 90 7.90 -4.75 16.04
C PHE A 90 8.49 -3.62 15.17
N ASN A 91 7.71 -3.15 14.21
CA ASN A 91 8.07 -1.99 13.40
C ASN A 91 7.89 -0.70 14.21
N LEU A 92 8.96 -0.19 14.76
CA LEU A 92 8.99 1.07 15.54
C LEU A 92 9.61 2.23 14.76
N GLY A 93 9.53 2.20 13.43
CA GLY A 93 10.08 3.22 12.55
C GLY A 93 11.47 2.89 12.00
N PRO A 94 12.04 3.77 11.17
CA PRO A 94 13.32 3.57 10.48
C PRO A 94 14.51 3.81 11.43
N ARG A 95 14.66 2.92 12.42
CA ARG A 95 15.82 2.91 13.33
C ARG A 95 17.07 2.42 12.59
N PRO A 96 18.28 2.69 13.13
CA PRO A 96 19.53 2.22 12.54
C PRO A 96 19.48 0.72 12.21
N GLY A 97 19.90 0.36 11.01
CA GLY A 97 19.93 -1.02 10.51
C GLY A 97 18.61 -1.57 9.98
N VAL A 98 17.43 -0.94 10.26
CA VAL A 98 16.15 -1.47 9.77
C VAL A 98 16.08 -1.48 8.25
N LEU A 99 16.40 -0.37 7.59
CA LEU A 99 16.38 -0.30 6.11
C LEU A 99 17.42 -1.22 5.49
N ASP A 100 18.63 -1.34 6.08
CA ASP A 100 19.68 -2.23 5.57
C ASP A 100 19.26 -3.69 5.65
N ASN A 101 18.62 -4.10 6.74
CA ASN A 101 18.05 -5.45 6.87
C ASN A 101 16.93 -5.70 5.85
N CYS A 102 16.08 -4.71 5.62
CA CYS A 102 15.02 -4.82 4.60
C CYS A 102 15.61 -4.93 3.18
N ARG A 103 16.64 -4.15 2.85
CA ARG A 103 17.38 -4.25 1.57
C ARG A 103 17.98 -5.63 1.39
N SER A 104 18.68 -6.11 2.42
CA SER A 104 19.31 -7.44 2.43
C SER A 104 18.28 -8.56 2.26
N LEU A 105 17.09 -8.45 2.91
CA LEU A 105 16.01 -9.40 2.77
C LEU A 105 15.51 -9.49 1.32
N VAL A 106 15.31 -8.33 0.66
CA VAL A 106 14.86 -8.29 -0.74
C VAL A 106 15.91 -8.88 -1.68
N GLN A 107 17.18 -8.53 -1.50
CA GLN A 107 18.28 -9.10 -2.28
C GLN A 107 18.37 -10.62 -2.11
N GLN A 108 18.35 -11.12 -0.88
CA GLN A 108 18.41 -12.55 -0.59
C GLN A 108 17.20 -13.30 -1.19
N ALA A 109 16.01 -12.73 -1.11
CA ALA A 109 14.83 -13.32 -1.73
C ALA A 109 14.98 -13.37 -3.26
N ALA A 110 15.44 -12.29 -3.90
CA ALA A 110 15.68 -12.24 -5.33
C ALA A 110 16.72 -13.28 -5.76
N HIS A 111 17.86 -13.35 -5.08
CA HIS A 111 18.91 -14.33 -5.38
C HIS A 111 18.46 -15.78 -5.20
N ARG A 112 17.73 -16.06 -4.11
CA ARG A 112 17.23 -17.42 -3.83
C ARG A 112 16.30 -17.95 -4.90
N HIS A 113 15.47 -17.09 -5.48
CA HIS A 113 14.48 -17.48 -6.49
C HIS A 113 14.96 -17.25 -7.93
N GLY A 114 16.06 -16.52 -8.15
CA GLY A 114 16.49 -16.09 -9.48
C GLY A 114 15.50 -15.13 -10.16
N GLU A 115 14.62 -14.49 -9.38
CA GLU A 115 13.52 -13.66 -9.87
C GLU A 115 13.38 -12.36 -9.05
N ARG A 116 12.76 -11.35 -9.69
CA ARG A 116 12.43 -10.10 -8.99
C ARG A 116 11.33 -10.32 -7.94
N VAL A 117 11.38 -9.54 -6.87
CA VAL A 117 10.52 -9.63 -5.68
C VAL A 117 9.36 -8.67 -5.79
N SER A 118 8.14 -9.12 -5.54
CA SER A 118 7.00 -8.24 -5.29
C SER A 118 7.05 -7.73 -3.85
N LEU A 119 6.86 -6.42 -3.66
CA LEU A 119 6.94 -5.79 -2.36
C LEU A 119 5.54 -5.32 -1.93
N ILE A 120 5.05 -5.83 -0.81
CA ILE A 120 3.77 -5.40 -0.23
C ILE A 120 4.07 -4.70 1.09
N GLY A 121 3.58 -3.47 1.23
CA GLY A 121 3.76 -2.74 2.47
C GLY A 121 2.44 -2.20 3.02
N TRP A 122 2.21 -2.42 4.32
CA TRP A 122 1.05 -1.92 5.02
C TRP A 122 1.42 -0.69 5.84
N SER A 123 0.68 0.42 5.68
CA SER A 123 0.93 1.67 6.41
C SER A 123 2.40 2.10 6.27
N LEU A 124 3.14 2.31 7.37
CA LEU A 124 4.58 2.62 7.34
C LEU A 124 5.41 1.59 6.54
N GLY A 125 5.02 0.32 6.56
CA GLY A 125 5.68 -0.73 5.76
C GLY A 125 5.63 -0.47 4.26
N GLY A 126 4.62 0.26 3.78
CA GLY A 126 4.54 0.66 2.37
C GLY A 126 5.57 1.73 2.00
N ILE A 127 5.99 2.57 2.94
CA ILE A 127 7.12 3.49 2.73
C ILE A 127 8.40 2.67 2.50
N TYR A 128 8.68 1.66 3.34
CA TYR A 128 9.85 0.79 3.14
C TYR A 128 9.80 0.08 1.78
N ALA A 129 8.65 -0.50 1.41
CA ALA A 129 8.49 -1.16 0.13
C ALA A 129 8.81 -0.23 -1.05
N ARG A 130 8.35 1.03 -1.00
CA ARG A 130 8.57 2.03 -2.04
C ARG A 130 10.04 2.46 -2.10
N GLU A 131 10.64 2.81 -0.96
CA GLU A 131 12.04 3.26 -0.93
C GLU A 131 13.01 2.16 -1.39
N ILE A 132 12.82 0.92 -0.93
CA ILE A 132 13.63 -0.21 -1.38
C ILE A 132 13.48 -0.44 -2.88
N ALA A 133 12.27 -0.34 -3.43
CA ALA A 133 12.04 -0.48 -4.87
C ALA A 133 12.70 0.63 -5.70
N LYS A 134 12.83 1.86 -5.17
CA LYS A 134 13.55 2.96 -5.80
C LYS A 134 15.07 2.73 -5.78
N GLU A 135 15.59 2.25 -4.64
CA GLU A 135 17.03 2.01 -4.45
C GLU A 135 17.52 0.76 -5.17
N GLN A 136 16.64 -0.26 -5.29
CA GLN A 136 16.98 -1.57 -5.85
C GLN A 136 16.00 -1.97 -6.98
N PRO A 137 15.86 -1.15 -8.05
CA PRO A 137 14.89 -1.41 -9.12
C PRO A 137 15.14 -2.74 -9.84
N GLN A 138 16.37 -3.23 -9.87
CA GLN A 138 16.74 -4.52 -10.45
C GLN A 138 16.13 -5.71 -9.70
N HIS A 139 15.84 -5.57 -8.41
CA HIS A 139 15.25 -6.62 -7.57
C HIS A 139 13.73 -6.47 -7.39
N ALA A 140 13.16 -5.30 -7.71
CA ALA A 140 11.74 -5.03 -7.54
C ALA A 140 10.91 -5.46 -8.77
N ARG A 141 9.91 -6.34 -8.56
CA ARG A 141 8.93 -6.75 -9.58
C ARG A 141 7.77 -5.75 -9.66
N CYS A 142 7.14 -5.50 -8.54
CA CYS A 142 6.09 -4.50 -8.36
C CYS A 142 5.99 -4.08 -6.90
N VAL A 143 5.30 -2.96 -6.64
CA VAL A 143 5.00 -2.48 -5.29
C VAL A 143 3.49 -2.38 -5.10
N ILE A 144 2.98 -2.92 -3.98
CA ILE A 144 1.59 -2.76 -3.56
C ILE A 144 1.58 -2.15 -2.15
N THR A 145 0.91 -1.02 -1.97
CA THR A 145 0.79 -0.36 -0.67
C THR A 145 -0.64 -0.42 -0.15
N LEU A 146 -0.79 -0.58 1.16
CA LEU A 146 -2.07 -0.66 1.87
C LEU A 146 -2.17 0.50 2.87
N GLY A 147 -2.99 1.51 2.59
CA GLY A 147 -3.19 2.66 3.47
C GLY A 147 -1.89 3.38 3.84
N THR A 148 -0.97 3.56 2.90
CA THR A 148 0.38 4.09 3.16
C THR A 148 0.44 5.59 2.94
N PRO A 149 0.89 6.40 3.93
CA PRO A 149 0.94 7.85 3.84
C PRO A 149 2.23 8.37 3.17
N PHE A 150 2.41 8.14 1.87
CA PHE A 150 3.59 8.59 1.12
C PHE A 150 3.40 9.93 0.39
N ALA A 151 2.16 10.43 0.29
CA ALA A 151 1.84 11.61 -0.53
C ALA A 151 1.34 12.81 0.28
N GLY A 152 1.46 12.81 1.58
CA GLY A 152 0.96 13.89 2.43
C GLY A 152 1.91 14.28 3.56
N HIS A 153 1.56 15.36 4.27
CA HIS A 153 2.28 15.72 5.49
C HIS A 153 2.02 14.68 6.59
N PRO A 154 3.02 14.29 7.39
CA PRO A 154 2.86 13.28 8.44
C PRO A 154 1.74 13.57 9.45
N ARG A 155 1.42 14.85 9.70
CA ARG A 155 0.31 15.29 10.56
C ARG A 155 -1.08 14.88 10.05
N ALA A 156 -1.21 14.51 8.78
CA ALA A 156 -2.43 13.97 8.22
C ALA A 156 -2.67 12.50 8.60
N THR A 157 -2.01 12.02 9.66
CA THR A 157 -2.23 10.68 10.22
C THR A 157 -2.43 10.72 11.72
N ASN A 158 -3.37 9.90 12.23
CA ASN A 158 -3.54 9.74 13.67
C ASN A 158 -2.37 9.01 14.35
N ALA A 159 -1.51 8.36 13.57
CA ALA A 159 -0.30 7.67 14.05
C ALA A 159 0.91 8.61 14.25
N TRP A 160 0.82 9.88 13.82
CA TRP A 160 1.93 10.83 13.81
C TRP A 160 2.65 10.98 15.16
N ARG A 161 1.91 11.24 16.26
CA ARG A 161 2.48 11.41 17.59
C ARG A 161 3.17 10.14 18.09
N PHE A 162 2.59 8.98 17.80
CA PHE A 162 3.17 7.70 18.15
C PHE A 162 4.46 7.45 17.35
N TYR A 163 4.44 7.74 16.04
CA TYR A 163 5.64 7.66 15.20
C TYR A 163 6.79 8.51 15.75
N GLN A 164 6.56 9.79 16.06
CA GLN A 164 7.58 10.67 16.63
C GLN A 164 8.16 10.12 17.94
N LYS A 165 7.27 9.61 18.82
CA LYS A 165 7.68 9.08 20.12
C LYS A 165 8.57 7.84 20.01
N VAL A 166 8.29 6.94 19.05
CA VAL A 166 9.01 5.65 18.96
C VAL A 166 10.19 5.67 18.01
N SER A 167 10.17 6.51 16.96
CA SER A 167 11.26 6.63 16.00
C SER A 167 12.30 7.70 16.39
N GLY A 168 11.91 8.65 17.22
CA GLY A 168 12.74 9.83 17.56
C GLY A 168 12.94 10.78 16.36
N GLN A 169 12.29 10.55 15.24
CA GLN A 169 12.45 11.34 14.02
C GLN A 169 11.33 12.35 13.86
N VAL A 170 11.69 13.54 13.41
CA VAL A 170 10.77 14.61 13.06
C VAL A 170 10.88 14.82 11.55
N MET A 171 9.84 14.40 10.80
CA MET A 171 9.79 14.59 9.36
C MET A 171 9.29 16.01 9.05
N HIS A 172 10.23 16.93 8.82
CA HIS A 172 9.93 18.32 8.45
C HIS A 172 10.59 18.77 7.15
N ASP A 173 11.39 17.92 6.54
CA ASP A 173 12.07 18.23 5.30
C ASP A 173 11.12 18.02 4.11
N GLU A 174 10.77 19.12 3.42
CA GLU A 174 9.88 19.10 2.26
C GLU A 174 10.49 18.33 1.08
N ALA A 175 11.80 18.38 0.93
CA ALA A 175 12.53 17.63 -0.09
C ALA A 175 12.39 16.10 0.16
N MET A 176 12.47 15.68 1.42
CA MET A 176 12.23 14.28 1.80
C MET A 176 10.77 13.87 1.53
N LEU A 177 9.80 14.71 1.84
CA LEU A 177 8.38 14.42 1.57
C LEU A 177 8.12 14.30 0.06
N GLU A 178 8.72 15.16 -0.75
CA GLU A 178 8.62 15.07 -2.21
C GLU A 178 9.26 13.78 -2.74
N GLN A 179 10.42 13.40 -2.22
CA GLN A 179 11.05 12.12 -2.56
C GLN A 179 10.17 10.91 -2.22
N LEU A 180 9.47 10.92 -1.07
CA LEU A 180 8.54 9.85 -0.70
C LEU A 180 7.33 9.76 -1.65
N ARG A 181 6.87 10.89 -2.19
CA ARG A 181 5.76 10.95 -3.17
C ARG A 181 6.12 10.29 -4.50
N MET A 182 7.39 10.35 -4.90
CA MET A 182 7.83 9.76 -6.16
C MET A 182 7.57 8.25 -6.17
N ALA A 183 6.95 7.77 -7.25
CA ALA A 183 6.71 6.34 -7.43
C ALA A 183 7.99 5.61 -7.84
N PRO A 184 8.19 4.35 -7.40
CA PRO A 184 9.23 3.48 -7.97
C PRO A 184 9.05 3.28 -9.48
N ALA A 185 10.11 2.92 -10.18
CA ALA A 185 10.07 2.70 -11.64
C ALA A 185 9.30 1.43 -12.08
N CYS A 186 8.97 0.54 -11.13
CA CYS A 186 8.17 -0.67 -11.41
C CYS A 186 6.66 -0.41 -11.24
N PRO A 187 5.77 -1.31 -11.72
CA PRO A 187 4.35 -1.23 -11.48
C PRO A 187 4.01 -1.00 -10.01
N THR A 188 3.27 0.06 -9.70
CA THR A 188 3.00 0.49 -8.33
C THR A 188 1.52 0.72 -8.11
N THR A 189 0.91 -0.09 -7.24
CA THR A 189 -0.51 -0.03 -6.88
C THR A 189 -0.66 0.47 -5.46
N SER A 190 -1.43 1.53 -5.26
CA SER A 190 -1.87 1.95 -3.93
C SER A 190 -3.31 1.53 -3.68
N ILE A 191 -3.53 0.71 -2.66
CA ILE A 191 -4.85 0.33 -2.16
C ILE A 191 -5.17 1.23 -0.96
N TYR A 192 -6.26 1.97 -1.05
CA TYR A 192 -6.66 2.94 -0.02
C TYR A 192 -8.16 2.88 0.28
N SER A 193 -8.56 3.48 1.38
CA SER A 193 -9.96 3.58 1.79
C SER A 193 -10.28 4.99 2.29
N ARG A 194 -11.41 5.56 1.83
CA ARG A 194 -11.92 6.82 2.39
C ARG A 194 -12.42 6.68 3.81
N SER A 195 -12.64 5.47 4.26
CA SER A 195 -13.05 5.16 5.63
C SER A 195 -11.91 4.65 6.51
N ASP A 196 -10.66 4.88 6.09
CA ASP A 196 -9.45 4.71 6.90
C ASP A 196 -9.47 5.73 8.04
N GLY A 197 -9.39 5.26 9.30
CA GLY A 197 -9.43 6.11 10.48
C GLY A 197 -8.04 6.51 10.99
N VAL A 198 -6.96 5.99 10.38
CA VAL A 198 -5.58 6.25 10.79
C VAL A 198 -4.89 7.20 9.82
N VAL A 199 -4.99 6.96 8.54
CA VAL A 199 -4.34 7.73 7.48
C VAL A 199 -5.38 8.47 6.64
N ALA A 200 -5.24 9.79 6.50
CA ALA A 200 -6.05 10.53 5.55
C ALA A 200 -5.83 9.96 4.15
N TRP A 201 -6.88 9.49 3.52
CA TRP A 201 -6.81 8.74 2.25
C TRP A 201 -6.06 9.46 1.12
N PRO A 202 -6.08 10.82 0.99
CA PRO A 202 -5.31 11.48 -0.07
C PRO A 202 -3.80 11.29 0.08
N CYS A 203 -3.32 11.03 1.32
CA CYS A 203 -1.91 10.71 1.57
C CYS A 203 -1.45 9.39 0.96
N SER A 204 -2.39 8.55 0.53
CA SER A 204 -2.12 7.24 -0.07
C SER A 204 -2.26 7.23 -1.60
N LEU A 205 -2.35 8.39 -2.26
CA LEU A 205 -2.55 8.45 -3.71
C LEU A 205 -1.22 8.56 -4.46
N ASN A 206 -0.97 7.59 -5.35
CA ASN A 206 0.09 7.73 -6.35
C ASN A 206 -0.22 8.88 -7.32
N PRO A 207 0.78 9.62 -7.77
CA PRO A 207 0.65 10.50 -8.94
C PRO A 207 0.28 9.70 -10.18
N ASP A 208 -0.42 10.33 -11.13
CA ASP A 208 -0.80 9.67 -12.37
C ASP A 208 0.42 9.48 -13.29
N ALA A 209 0.85 8.24 -13.45
CA ALA A 209 1.93 7.83 -14.34
C ALA A 209 1.56 6.51 -15.04
N ALA A 210 2.29 6.13 -16.08
CA ALA A 210 1.99 4.95 -16.89
C ALA A 210 2.01 3.64 -16.07
N HIS A 211 2.84 3.57 -15.03
CA HIS A 211 3.07 2.40 -14.19
C HIS A 211 2.46 2.54 -12.78
N THR A 212 1.62 3.54 -12.55
CA THR A 212 0.98 3.76 -11.25
C THR A 212 -0.54 3.66 -11.32
N GLU A 213 -1.13 3.23 -10.23
CA GLU A 213 -2.57 3.22 -10.04
C GLU A 213 -2.98 3.38 -8.58
N ASN A 214 -4.24 3.73 -8.38
CA ASN A 214 -4.89 3.84 -7.08
C ASN A 214 -6.16 2.99 -7.09
N VAL A 215 -6.33 2.11 -6.11
CA VAL A 215 -7.50 1.22 -5.99
C VAL A 215 -8.25 1.58 -4.71
N GLU A 216 -9.45 2.14 -4.86
CA GLU A 216 -10.31 2.50 -3.73
C GLU A 216 -11.16 1.31 -3.30
N ILE A 217 -11.08 0.96 -2.01
CA ILE A 217 -11.90 -0.07 -1.37
C ILE A 217 -12.60 0.48 -0.13
N GLN A 218 -13.56 -0.28 0.38
CA GLN A 218 -14.15 -0.05 1.70
C GLN A 218 -13.41 -0.92 2.72
N ALA A 219 -12.58 -0.30 3.57
CA ALA A 219 -11.80 -0.99 4.59
C ALA A 219 -11.48 -0.07 5.78
N SER A 220 -11.27 -0.66 6.96
CA SER A 220 -10.54 0.00 8.04
C SER A 220 -9.03 -0.04 7.75
N HIS A 221 -8.26 0.84 8.37
CA HIS A 221 -6.80 0.79 8.27
C HIS A 221 -6.25 -0.51 8.84
N LEU A 222 -6.72 -0.88 10.03
CA LEU A 222 -6.26 -2.06 10.76
C LEU A 222 -6.73 -3.39 10.14
N GLY A 223 -7.83 -3.40 9.38
CA GLY A 223 -8.36 -4.58 8.71
C GLY A 223 -7.93 -4.73 7.26
N MET A 224 -7.28 -3.73 6.67
CA MET A 224 -7.04 -3.66 5.22
C MET A 224 -6.29 -4.90 4.68
N GLY A 225 -5.30 -5.42 5.42
CA GLY A 225 -4.56 -6.62 5.04
C GLY A 225 -5.35 -7.93 5.14
N MET A 226 -6.57 -7.89 5.70
CA MET A 226 -7.50 -9.02 5.81
C MET A 226 -8.81 -8.76 5.02
N ASN A 227 -8.97 -7.60 4.43
CA ASN A 227 -10.16 -7.25 3.68
C ASN A 227 -10.22 -8.05 2.36
N PRO A 228 -11.35 -8.76 2.05
CA PRO A 228 -11.48 -9.56 0.83
C PRO A 228 -11.25 -8.79 -0.46
N LEU A 229 -11.64 -7.50 -0.51
CA LEU A 229 -11.44 -6.66 -1.69
C LEU A 229 -9.96 -6.31 -1.88
N ALA A 230 -9.24 -6.01 -0.77
CA ALA A 230 -7.79 -5.82 -0.83
C ALA A 230 -7.09 -7.09 -1.30
N LEU A 231 -7.46 -8.25 -0.76
CA LEU A 231 -6.86 -9.54 -1.14
C LEU A 231 -7.11 -9.88 -2.61
N TYR A 232 -8.31 -9.56 -3.12
CA TYR A 232 -8.62 -9.72 -4.53
C TYR A 232 -7.74 -8.82 -5.40
N ALA A 233 -7.64 -7.53 -5.08
CA ALA A 233 -6.81 -6.59 -5.82
C ALA A 233 -5.33 -7.01 -5.78
N ILE A 234 -4.81 -7.43 -4.62
CA ILE A 234 -3.45 -7.95 -4.47
C ILE A 234 -3.21 -9.16 -5.39
N ALA A 235 -4.13 -10.14 -5.39
CA ALA A 235 -3.98 -11.33 -6.23
C ALA A 235 -4.01 -11.00 -7.71
N ASP A 236 -4.89 -10.09 -8.13
CA ASP A 236 -5.00 -9.62 -9.51
C ASP A 236 -3.71 -8.89 -9.96
N ARG A 237 -3.14 -8.05 -9.09
CA ARG A 237 -1.90 -7.30 -9.39
C ARG A 237 -0.67 -8.18 -9.45
N LEU A 238 -0.53 -9.11 -8.52
CA LEU A 238 0.59 -10.04 -8.47
C LEU A 238 0.60 -11.03 -9.64
N ALA A 239 -0.57 -11.39 -10.17
CA ALA A 239 -0.70 -12.32 -11.30
C ALA A 239 -0.29 -11.71 -12.63
N GLN A 240 -0.04 -10.40 -12.71
CA GLN A 240 0.35 -9.76 -13.96
C GLN A 240 1.86 -9.88 -14.21
N ASP A 241 2.19 -10.03 -15.48
CA ASP A 241 3.56 -9.81 -15.94
C ASP A 241 3.86 -8.30 -15.93
N PRO A 242 4.92 -7.86 -15.23
CA PRO A 242 5.31 -6.45 -15.21
C PRO A 242 5.57 -5.83 -16.59
N ALA A 243 5.97 -6.63 -17.56
CA ALA A 243 6.23 -6.15 -18.93
C ALA A 243 4.94 -5.83 -19.69
N SER A 244 3.83 -6.46 -19.32
CA SER A 244 2.51 -6.27 -19.92
C SER A 244 1.49 -5.71 -18.91
N TRP A 245 1.96 -5.02 -17.88
CA TRP A 245 1.12 -4.49 -16.81
C TRP A 245 0.03 -3.57 -17.32
N ARG A 246 -1.19 -3.76 -16.80
CA ARG A 246 -2.37 -2.94 -17.07
C ARG A 246 -3.01 -2.52 -15.75
N ARG A 247 -3.60 -1.33 -15.71
CA ARG A 247 -4.33 -0.84 -14.54
C ARG A 247 -5.46 -1.80 -14.15
N PHE A 248 -5.81 -1.77 -12.86
CA PHE A 248 -6.90 -2.58 -12.30
C PHE A 248 -8.22 -2.26 -13.00
N ASP A 249 -8.83 -3.28 -13.55
CA ASP A 249 -10.10 -3.16 -14.25
C ASP A 249 -11.26 -3.15 -13.26
N ILE A 250 -12.06 -2.07 -13.30
CA ILE A 250 -13.25 -1.88 -12.47
C ILE A 250 -14.57 -2.10 -13.23
N HIS A 251 -14.52 -2.60 -14.46
CA HIS A 251 -15.73 -2.84 -15.24
C HIS A 251 -16.50 -4.09 -14.78
N GLY A 252 -17.70 -4.26 -15.31
CA GLY A 252 -18.55 -5.41 -14.99
C GLY A 252 -18.98 -5.43 -13.52
N ALA A 253 -18.96 -6.60 -12.89
CA ALA A 253 -19.35 -6.76 -11.48
C ALA A 253 -18.43 -6.04 -10.49
N ARG A 254 -17.18 -5.79 -10.88
CA ARG A 254 -16.20 -5.11 -10.01
C ARG A 254 -16.63 -3.69 -9.64
N ARG A 255 -17.39 -2.98 -10.50
CA ARG A 255 -17.93 -1.63 -10.24
C ARG A 255 -18.79 -1.51 -8.97
N TRP A 256 -19.34 -2.62 -8.49
CA TRP A 256 -20.13 -2.63 -7.27
C TRP A 256 -19.28 -2.59 -6.00
N PHE A 257 -18.03 -3.03 -6.09
CA PHE A 257 -17.12 -3.19 -4.96
C PHE A 257 -15.97 -2.19 -4.97
N TYR A 258 -15.54 -1.76 -6.16
CA TYR A 258 -14.44 -0.81 -6.32
C TYR A 258 -14.96 0.50 -6.88
N LYS A 259 -14.44 1.60 -6.36
CA LYS A 259 -14.83 2.93 -6.83
C LYS A 259 -13.89 3.38 -7.96
N VAL A 260 -14.40 4.29 -8.80
CA VAL A 260 -13.57 4.95 -9.80
C VAL A 260 -12.39 5.64 -9.10
N PRO A 261 -11.14 5.31 -9.44
CA PRO A 261 -9.98 5.85 -8.75
C PRO A 261 -9.91 7.37 -8.91
N VAL A 262 -9.59 8.05 -7.82
CA VAL A 262 -9.21 9.46 -7.87
C VAL A 262 -7.80 9.52 -8.47
N ARG A 263 -7.61 10.37 -9.47
CA ARG A 263 -6.29 10.66 -10.03
C ARG A 263 -5.69 11.83 -9.25
N ALA A 264 -4.54 11.61 -8.63
CA ALA A 264 -3.78 12.71 -8.05
C ALA A 264 -3.18 13.56 -9.19
N PRO A 265 -3.10 14.88 -9.03
CA PRO A 265 -2.43 15.74 -10.02
C PRO A 265 -0.97 15.28 -10.20
N ARG A 266 -0.46 15.42 -11.44
CA ARG A 266 0.94 15.15 -11.71
C ARG A 266 1.79 16.15 -10.91
N PRO A 267 2.92 15.71 -10.32
CA PRO A 267 3.86 16.65 -9.73
C PRO A 267 4.30 17.64 -10.81
N VAL A 268 4.27 18.92 -10.49
CA VAL A 268 4.85 19.96 -11.34
C VAL A 268 6.37 19.78 -11.22
N VAL A 269 6.97 19.13 -12.21
CA VAL A 269 8.42 19.12 -12.33
C VAL A 269 8.81 20.56 -12.62
N ALA A 270 9.42 21.24 -11.63
CA ALA A 270 10.05 22.52 -11.87
C ALA A 270 11.06 22.31 -13.01
N ALA A 271 10.85 22.99 -14.14
CA ALA A 271 11.81 22.96 -15.24
C ALA A 271 13.15 23.42 -14.66
N ALA A 272 14.15 22.54 -14.74
CA ALA A 272 15.52 22.89 -14.42
C ALA A 272 15.91 24.07 -15.31
N ALA A 273 16.12 25.24 -14.67
CA ALA A 273 16.63 26.44 -15.31
C ALA A 273 18.13 26.33 -15.55
#